data_57d557e02d16371c3f7ddcfda35aeac2
#
_entry.id   57d557e02d16371c3f7ddcfda35aeac2
#
_cell.length_a   1.000
_cell.length_b   1.000
_cell.length_c   1.000
_cell.angle_alpha   90.00
_cell.angle_beta   90.00
_cell.angle_gamma   90.00
#
_symmetry.space_group_name_H-M   'P 1'
#
loop_
_entity.id
_entity.type
_entity.pdbx_description
1 polymer ?
#
loop_
_entity_poly.entity_id
_entity_poly.type
_entity_poly.pdbx_seq_one_letter_code
_entity_poly.pdbx_strand_id
1 'polypeptide(L)'
;MIRKIVSHVEKQGHKARVISVQHVSTLRQEINKWRRKKAICKELDERYLNEFDFNTPKKPFKAQSIIIVASPQPITRVSFRVKGKPITMVIPPTYCHSSDEKIEKLLLRILQPEGFHVTKVILPLKSLAVHSGLAEYGQNNIAYIQGMGSFFRLNAFYSDLPLLEDTGHKHKTMERCHHCSACINACPTKAISSERFLLHAERCLTFHNESRRDFPSWLDPAWHHCLVGCLRCQVICPENKDFREWVENKATFSEAETSLLLDRLPKDRLPARIEKKLNELYMMEYLEILHRNMRAVINNGDYS
;
A
#
# COMPACT_ATOMS: atom_id res chain seq x y z
N MET A 1 -7.33 10.25 -26.78
CA MET A 1 -6.85 9.02 -26.12
C MET A 1 -7.00 9.07 -24.59
N ILE A 2 -6.51 10.06 -23.85
CA ILE A 2 -6.57 10.16 -22.38
C ILE A 2 -8.00 9.99 -21.86
N ARG A 3 -8.98 10.72 -22.40
CA ARG A 3 -10.40 10.56 -22.03
C ARG A 3 -10.92 9.13 -22.24
N LYS A 4 -10.46 8.44 -23.29
CA LYS A 4 -10.81 7.04 -23.57
C LYS A 4 -10.27 6.12 -22.46
N ILE A 5 -9.01 6.29 -22.05
CA ILE A 5 -8.39 5.53 -20.96
C ILE A 5 -9.18 5.74 -19.66
N VAL A 6 -9.33 7.00 -19.23
CA VAL A 6 -10.01 7.34 -17.98
C VAL A 6 -11.43 6.76 -17.96
N SER A 7 -12.22 6.96 -19.03
CA SER A 7 -13.58 6.43 -19.13
C SER A 7 -13.65 4.90 -19.05
N HIS A 8 -12.73 4.18 -19.71
CA HIS A 8 -12.72 2.71 -19.64
C HIS A 8 -12.32 2.18 -18.26
N VAL A 9 -11.37 2.85 -17.61
CA VAL A 9 -10.93 2.53 -16.25
C VAL A 9 -12.06 2.80 -15.24
N GLU A 10 -12.75 3.94 -15.36
CA GLU A 10 -13.87 4.33 -14.48
C GLU A 10 -15.09 3.42 -14.65
N LYS A 11 -15.41 2.98 -15.87
CA LYS A 11 -16.49 1.99 -16.12
C LYS A 11 -16.27 0.66 -15.41
N GLN A 12 -15.04 0.33 -15.01
CA GLN A 12 -14.71 -0.87 -14.24
C GLN A 12 -14.59 -0.61 -12.73
N GLY A 13 -15.04 0.56 -12.25
CA GLY A 13 -15.03 0.92 -10.83
C GLY A 13 -13.67 1.40 -10.30
N HIS A 14 -12.70 1.67 -11.19
CA HIS A 14 -11.40 2.21 -10.84
C HIS A 14 -11.36 3.73 -11.07
N LYS A 15 -10.28 4.39 -10.65
CA LYS A 15 -10.01 5.80 -11.00
C LYS A 15 -8.65 5.93 -11.64
N ALA A 16 -8.51 6.84 -12.59
CA ALA A 16 -7.25 7.06 -13.28
C ALA A 16 -6.92 8.54 -13.50
N ARG A 17 -5.62 8.82 -13.60
CA ARG A 17 -5.06 10.08 -14.11
C ARG A 17 -3.87 9.79 -14.99
N VAL A 18 -3.57 10.74 -15.87
CA VAL A 18 -2.40 10.71 -16.74
C VAL A 18 -1.65 12.01 -16.54
N ILE A 19 -0.35 11.93 -16.27
CA ILE A 19 0.53 13.08 -16.06
C ILE A 19 1.81 12.95 -16.87
N SER A 20 2.53 14.06 -17.03
CA SER A 20 3.82 14.09 -17.72
C SER A 20 4.90 13.31 -16.96
N VAL A 21 5.80 12.66 -17.69
CA VAL A 21 7.02 12.05 -17.10
C VAL A 21 7.93 13.07 -16.42
N GLN A 22 7.76 14.36 -16.67
CA GLN A 22 8.52 15.43 -16.02
C GLN A 22 8.34 15.42 -14.50
N HIS A 23 7.19 14.92 -14.00
CA HIS A 23 6.93 14.77 -12.56
C HIS A 23 7.88 13.78 -11.85
N VAL A 24 8.52 12.87 -12.59
CA VAL A 24 9.55 11.98 -12.03
C VAL A 24 10.70 12.78 -11.41
N SER A 25 11.13 13.84 -12.10
CA SER A 25 12.19 14.74 -11.58
C SER A 25 11.75 15.49 -10.32
N THR A 26 10.49 15.92 -10.27
CA THR A 26 9.90 16.59 -9.09
C THR A 26 9.85 15.65 -7.88
N LEU A 27 9.39 14.41 -8.07
CA LEU A 27 9.38 13.38 -7.02
C LEU A 27 10.79 13.11 -6.47
N ARG A 28 11.77 12.97 -7.35
CA ARG A 28 13.19 12.81 -6.96
C ARG A 28 13.69 13.98 -6.14
N GLN A 29 13.38 15.21 -6.56
CA GLN A 29 13.78 16.43 -5.85
C GLN A 29 13.15 16.51 -4.46
N GLU A 30 11.88 16.15 -4.31
CA GLU A 30 11.19 16.13 -3.01
C GLU A 30 11.82 15.13 -2.05
N ILE A 31 12.08 13.88 -2.47
CA ILE A 31 12.75 12.88 -1.64
C ILE A 31 14.13 13.37 -1.22
N ASN A 32 14.91 13.94 -2.15
CA ASN A 32 16.22 14.48 -1.84
C ASN A 32 16.15 15.68 -0.89
N LYS A 33 15.09 16.50 -0.97
CA LYS A 33 14.83 17.57 0.00
C LYS A 33 14.58 16.99 1.40
N TRP A 34 13.79 15.94 1.53
CA TRP A 34 13.54 15.28 2.82
C TRP A 34 14.79 14.60 3.38
N ARG A 35 15.60 13.96 2.52
CA ARG A 35 16.92 13.42 2.91
C ARG A 35 17.83 14.49 3.49
N ARG A 36 17.99 15.62 2.80
CA ARG A 36 18.81 16.76 3.27
C ARG A 36 18.31 17.35 4.62
N LYS A 37 16.99 17.35 4.81
CA LYS A 37 16.37 17.81 6.08
C LYS A 37 16.42 16.76 7.20
N LYS A 38 17.01 15.59 6.95
CA LYS A 38 17.02 14.45 7.89
C LYS A 38 15.60 14.07 8.35
N ALA A 39 14.59 14.29 7.51
CA ALA A 39 13.20 14.00 7.81
C ALA A 39 12.82 12.53 7.55
N ILE A 40 13.72 11.75 6.96
CA ILE A 40 13.59 10.33 6.66
C ILE A 40 14.62 9.59 7.51
N CYS A 41 14.20 8.55 8.23
CA CYS A 41 15.16 7.72 8.96
C CYS A 41 15.98 6.87 7.98
N LYS A 42 17.24 6.61 8.36
CA LYS A 42 18.21 5.91 7.50
C LYS A 42 17.69 4.55 7.00
N GLU A 43 17.09 3.78 7.89
CA GLU A 43 16.60 2.45 7.55
C GLU A 43 15.45 2.48 6.53
N LEU A 44 14.53 3.46 6.61
CA LEU A 44 13.48 3.65 5.60
C LEU A 44 14.08 3.99 4.24
N ASP A 45 15.09 4.84 4.23
CA ASP A 45 15.77 5.27 3.01
C ASP A 45 16.47 4.10 2.34
N GLU A 46 17.27 3.35 3.09
CA GLU A 46 18.03 2.20 2.58
C GLU A 46 17.12 1.06 2.10
N ARG A 47 16.01 0.81 2.80
CA ARG A 47 15.16 -0.34 2.56
C ARG A 47 14.11 -0.13 1.46
N TYR A 48 13.60 1.09 1.32
CA TYR A 48 12.47 1.36 0.42
C TYR A 48 12.75 2.46 -0.60
N LEU A 49 13.40 3.57 -0.18
CA LEU A 49 13.49 4.71 -1.08
C LEU A 49 14.60 4.56 -2.12
N ASN A 50 15.62 3.75 -1.82
CA ASN A 50 16.68 3.44 -2.77
C ASN A 50 16.24 2.45 -3.87
N GLU A 51 15.11 1.76 -3.68
CA GLU A 51 14.53 0.88 -4.71
C GLU A 51 13.82 1.65 -5.84
N PHE A 52 13.48 2.93 -5.62
CA PHE A 52 12.81 3.71 -6.65
C PHE A 52 13.73 4.05 -7.82
N ASP A 53 13.26 3.75 -9.04
CA ASP A 53 13.94 4.14 -10.27
C ASP A 53 13.35 5.43 -10.83
N PHE A 54 14.11 6.53 -10.69
CA PHE A 54 13.76 7.84 -11.24
C PHE A 54 14.29 8.07 -12.65
N ASN A 55 14.75 7.02 -13.34
CA ASN A 55 15.11 7.10 -14.74
C ASN A 55 13.90 6.78 -15.60
N THR A 56 13.53 7.71 -16.47
CA THR A 56 12.44 7.46 -17.42
C THR A 56 12.93 6.56 -18.55
N PRO A 57 12.19 5.51 -18.92
CA PRO A 57 12.62 4.59 -19.97
C PRO A 57 12.72 5.28 -21.33
N LYS A 58 13.79 4.93 -22.08
CA LYS A 58 14.03 5.38 -23.45
C LYS A 58 13.93 4.25 -24.46
N LYS A 59 13.95 3.01 -23.98
CA LYS A 59 13.80 1.76 -24.76
C LYS A 59 12.91 0.79 -23.97
N PRO A 60 12.05 -0.02 -24.63
CA PRO A 60 11.82 -0.11 -26.06
C PRO A 60 11.07 1.09 -26.65
N PHE A 61 10.55 2.01 -25.84
CA PHE A 61 9.88 3.26 -26.24
C PHE A 61 10.33 4.41 -25.35
N LYS A 62 10.21 5.64 -25.85
CA LYS A 62 10.48 6.85 -25.06
C LYS A 62 9.22 7.24 -24.31
N ALA A 63 9.26 7.11 -22.98
CA ALA A 63 8.13 7.51 -22.15
C ALA A 63 7.87 9.03 -22.23
N GLN A 64 6.60 9.40 -22.34
CA GLN A 64 6.11 10.78 -22.40
C GLN A 64 5.11 11.07 -21.27
N SER A 65 4.37 10.05 -20.83
CA SER A 65 3.37 10.16 -19.77
C SER A 65 3.46 9.01 -18.76
N ILE A 66 2.77 9.19 -17.64
CA ILE A 66 2.54 8.17 -16.62
C ILE A 66 1.04 8.06 -16.41
N ILE A 67 0.52 6.85 -16.54
CA ILE A 67 -0.88 6.51 -16.27
C ILE A 67 -0.94 5.94 -14.86
N ILE A 68 -1.71 6.58 -13.98
CA ILE A 68 -1.90 6.16 -12.58
C ILE A 68 -3.32 5.66 -12.43
N VAL A 69 -3.48 4.47 -11.84
CA VAL A 69 -4.78 3.85 -11.60
C VAL A 69 -4.91 3.47 -10.13
N ALA A 70 -6.03 3.84 -9.52
CA ALA A 70 -6.43 3.42 -8.20
C ALA A 70 -7.58 2.42 -8.32
N SER A 71 -7.39 1.24 -7.74
CA SER A 71 -8.37 0.16 -7.71
C SER A 71 -8.89 -0.02 -6.29
N PRO A 72 -10.20 0.11 -6.02
CA PRO A 72 -10.75 -0.09 -4.68
C PRO A 72 -10.49 -1.52 -4.21
N GLN A 73 -10.16 -1.68 -2.93
CA GLN A 73 -9.82 -2.95 -2.31
C GLN A 73 -10.42 -3.04 -0.90
N PRO A 74 -11.01 -4.18 -0.52
CA PRO A 74 -11.50 -4.41 0.84
C PRO A 74 -10.37 -4.65 1.83
N ILE A 75 -10.70 -4.60 3.11
CA ILE A 75 -9.90 -5.23 4.16
C ILE A 75 -10.01 -6.75 3.97
N THR A 76 -8.92 -7.46 3.91
CA THR A 76 -8.92 -8.92 3.88
C THR A 76 -8.85 -9.47 5.30
N ARG A 77 -9.80 -10.36 5.66
CA ARG A 77 -9.81 -11.06 6.94
C ARG A 77 -9.35 -12.50 6.73
N VAL A 78 -8.48 -12.96 7.63
CA VAL A 78 -7.91 -14.31 7.64
C VAL A 78 -8.11 -14.92 9.02
N SER A 79 -8.61 -16.14 9.08
CA SER A 79 -8.81 -16.88 10.33
C SER A 79 -7.75 -17.97 10.51
N PHE A 80 -7.21 -18.05 11.71
CA PHE A 80 -6.26 -19.05 12.15
C PHE A 80 -6.84 -19.81 13.35
N ARG A 81 -6.66 -21.14 13.43
CA ARG A 81 -7.05 -21.90 14.61
C ARG A 81 -5.86 -22.12 15.53
N VAL A 82 -6.03 -21.80 16.82
CA VAL A 82 -5.02 -22.01 17.86
C VAL A 82 -5.73 -22.57 19.09
N LYS A 83 -5.33 -23.74 19.58
CA LYS A 83 -5.94 -24.43 20.74
C LYS A 83 -7.48 -24.53 20.62
N GLY A 84 -7.95 -24.90 19.43
CA GLY A 84 -9.37 -25.05 19.12
C GLY A 84 -10.14 -23.74 18.89
N LYS A 85 -9.56 -22.56 19.18
CA LYS A 85 -10.22 -21.26 19.04
C LYS A 85 -9.81 -20.56 17.73
N PRO A 86 -10.74 -19.86 17.05
CA PRO A 86 -10.41 -19.03 15.91
C PRO A 86 -9.78 -17.71 16.35
N ILE A 87 -8.68 -17.35 15.72
CA ILE A 87 -8.05 -16.03 15.85
C ILE A 87 -8.12 -15.35 14.50
N THR A 88 -8.62 -14.13 14.47
CA THR A 88 -8.76 -13.36 13.24
C THR A 88 -7.66 -12.30 13.13
N MET A 89 -7.01 -12.26 11.99
CA MET A 89 -6.06 -11.23 11.62
C MET A 89 -6.50 -10.57 10.31
N VAL A 90 -6.07 -9.34 10.07
CA VAL A 90 -6.42 -8.60 8.87
C VAL A 90 -5.20 -8.28 8.03
N ILE A 91 -5.43 -8.14 6.74
CA ILE A 91 -4.45 -7.66 5.76
C ILE A 91 -5.02 -6.35 5.21
N PRO A 92 -4.29 -5.22 5.32
CA PRO A 92 -4.73 -3.95 4.79
C PRO A 92 -4.94 -3.97 3.26
N PRO A 93 -5.86 -3.15 2.72
CA PRO A 93 -6.21 -3.14 1.30
C PRO A 93 -5.01 -3.02 0.35
N THR A 94 -4.00 -2.24 0.70
CA THR A 94 -2.83 -1.99 -0.15
C THR A 94 -1.99 -3.24 -0.47
N TYR A 95 -2.10 -4.31 0.35
CA TYR A 95 -1.38 -5.58 0.13
C TYR A 95 -2.13 -6.56 -0.78
N CYS A 96 -3.35 -6.25 -1.19
CA CYS A 96 -4.09 -7.06 -2.13
C CYS A 96 -3.71 -6.68 -3.58
N HIS A 97 -2.97 -7.55 -4.26
CA HIS A 97 -2.45 -7.30 -5.61
C HIS A 97 -3.41 -7.79 -6.72
N SER A 98 -4.65 -8.15 -6.38
CA SER A 98 -5.63 -8.75 -7.32
C SER A 98 -5.95 -7.89 -8.54
N SER A 99 -5.75 -6.57 -8.44
CA SER A 99 -5.98 -5.63 -9.54
C SER A 99 -4.78 -5.41 -10.45
N ASP A 100 -3.55 -5.77 -10.02
CA ASP A 100 -2.32 -5.36 -10.71
C ASP A 100 -2.29 -5.85 -12.17
N GLU A 101 -2.44 -7.17 -12.40
CA GLU A 101 -2.49 -7.73 -13.75
C GLU A 101 -3.73 -7.31 -14.56
N LYS A 102 -4.87 -7.15 -13.87
CA LYS A 102 -6.13 -6.76 -14.55
C LYS A 102 -6.00 -5.36 -15.14
N ILE A 103 -5.41 -4.43 -14.39
CA ILE A 103 -5.20 -3.06 -14.85
C ILE A 103 -4.18 -3.02 -15.99
N GLU A 104 -3.08 -3.76 -15.89
CA GLU A 104 -2.10 -3.85 -16.96
C GLU A 104 -2.73 -4.38 -18.26
N LYS A 105 -3.45 -5.50 -18.18
CA LYS A 105 -4.18 -6.08 -19.33
C LYS A 105 -5.24 -5.13 -19.89
N LEU A 106 -5.92 -4.37 -19.04
CA LEU A 106 -6.89 -3.36 -19.47
C LEU A 106 -6.20 -2.24 -20.28
N LEU A 107 -5.10 -1.69 -19.77
CA LEU A 107 -4.37 -0.63 -20.44
C LEU A 107 -3.77 -1.11 -21.76
N LEU A 108 -3.19 -2.30 -21.79
CA LEU A 108 -2.69 -2.91 -23.02
C LEU A 108 -3.79 -3.04 -24.09
N ARG A 109 -4.98 -3.53 -23.74
CA ARG A 109 -6.12 -3.63 -24.68
C ARG A 109 -6.60 -2.30 -25.22
N ILE A 110 -6.42 -1.19 -24.47
CA ILE A 110 -6.85 0.14 -24.91
C ILE A 110 -5.78 0.79 -25.78
N LEU A 111 -4.50 0.59 -25.46
CA LEU A 111 -3.38 1.36 -26.00
C LEU A 111 -2.67 0.69 -27.18
N GLN A 112 -2.48 -0.64 -27.13
CA GLN A 112 -1.78 -1.36 -28.20
C GLN A 112 -2.43 -1.22 -29.58
N PRO A 113 -3.78 -1.30 -29.74
CA PRO A 113 -4.42 -1.10 -31.04
C PRO A 113 -4.22 0.30 -31.63
N GLU A 114 -3.90 1.28 -30.77
CA GLU A 114 -3.65 2.66 -31.15
C GLU A 114 -2.13 2.96 -31.30
N GLY A 115 -1.29 1.93 -31.22
CA GLY A 115 0.17 2.01 -31.39
C GLY A 115 0.94 2.51 -30.16
N PHE A 116 0.30 2.61 -28.98
CA PHE A 116 0.95 3.04 -27.75
C PHE A 116 1.40 1.87 -26.88
N HIS A 117 2.45 2.10 -26.10
CA HIS A 117 3.07 1.14 -25.21
C HIS A 117 2.88 1.51 -23.74
N VAL A 118 2.96 0.51 -22.85
CA VAL A 118 2.98 0.70 -21.39
C VAL A 118 4.03 -0.21 -20.75
N THR A 119 4.65 0.27 -19.67
CA THR A 119 5.51 -0.53 -18.79
C THR A 119 5.37 -0.07 -17.36
N LYS A 120 5.44 -0.99 -16.41
CA LYS A 120 5.30 -0.69 -14.97
C LYS A 120 6.36 0.31 -14.49
N VAL A 121 5.98 1.17 -13.53
CA VAL A 121 6.91 2.08 -12.88
C VAL A 121 7.38 1.52 -11.53
N ILE A 122 8.60 1.89 -11.11
CA ILE A 122 9.12 1.68 -9.75
C ILE A 122 9.31 3.06 -9.13
N LEU A 123 8.20 3.70 -8.76
CA LEU A 123 8.14 5.07 -8.24
C LEU A 123 7.32 5.11 -6.92
N PRO A 124 7.44 6.18 -6.12
CA PRO A 124 6.64 6.38 -4.91
C PRO A 124 5.17 6.67 -5.29
N LEU A 125 4.36 5.63 -5.46
CA LEU A 125 3.02 5.67 -6.04
C LEU A 125 2.06 6.62 -5.29
N LYS A 126 2.16 6.74 -3.96
CA LYS A 126 1.34 7.69 -3.20
C LYS A 126 1.64 9.14 -3.59
N SER A 127 2.93 9.49 -3.66
CA SER A 127 3.33 10.83 -4.09
C SER A 127 2.92 11.09 -5.53
N LEU A 128 3.09 10.10 -6.40
CA LEU A 128 2.68 10.18 -7.79
C LEU A 128 1.16 10.42 -7.93
N ALA A 129 0.33 9.70 -7.17
CA ALA A 129 -1.12 9.87 -7.16
C ALA A 129 -1.54 11.27 -6.67
N VAL A 130 -0.84 11.82 -5.67
CA VAL A 130 -1.10 13.18 -5.19
C VAL A 130 -0.67 14.23 -6.22
N HIS A 131 0.51 14.10 -6.82
CA HIS A 131 0.98 15.00 -7.88
C HIS A 131 0.08 14.97 -9.12
N SER A 132 -0.57 13.86 -9.40
CA SER A 132 -1.53 13.76 -10.51
C SER A 132 -2.90 14.37 -10.21
N GLY A 133 -3.15 14.81 -8.98
CA GLY A 133 -4.47 15.25 -8.51
C GLY A 133 -5.49 14.11 -8.37
N LEU A 134 -5.05 12.85 -8.43
CA LEU A 134 -5.89 11.69 -8.18
C LEU A 134 -6.21 11.54 -6.69
N ALA A 135 -5.26 11.90 -5.82
CA ALA A 135 -5.35 11.73 -4.38
C ALA A 135 -4.89 13.00 -3.62
N GLU A 136 -5.23 13.07 -2.34
CA GLU A 136 -4.69 14.02 -1.39
C GLU A 136 -4.07 13.26 -0.21
N TYR A 137 -3.08 13.83 0.46
CA TYR A 137 -2.53 13.21 1.67
C TYR A 137 -3.40 13.49 2.90
N GLY A 138 -3.59 12.46 3.73
CA GLY A 138 -4.00 12.64 5.12
C GLY A 138 -2.82 13.02 6.02
N GLN A 139 -3.11 13.50 7.23
CA GLN A 139 -2.12 13.76 8.28
C GLN A 139 -1.34 12.49 8.67
N ASN A 140 -1.91 11.31 8.47
CA ASN A 140 -1.28 10.01 8.66
C ASN A 140 -0.35 9.58 7.51
N ASN A 141 -0.04 10.49 6.59
CA ASN A 141 0.81 10.24 5.42
C ASN A 141 0.29 9.13 4.47
N ILE A 142 -1.01 8.85 4.54
CA ILE A 142 -1.73 7.96 3.61
C ILE A 142 -2.40 8.80 2.53
N ALA A 143 -2.48 8.27 1.31
CA ALA A 143 -3.22 8.87 0.21
C ALA A 143 -4.72 8.55 0.32
N TYR A 144 -5.56 9.54 0.06
CA TYR A 144 -7.02 9.44 0.06
C TYR A 144 -7.58 9.89 -1.28
N ILE A 145 -8.57 9.15 -1.77
CA ILE A 145 -9.26 9.45 -3.03
C ILE A 145 -10.75 9.61 -2.74
N GLN A 146 -11.33 10.70 -3.23
CA GLN A 146 -12.77 10.95 -3.07
C GLN A 146 -13.58 9.76 -3.59
N GLY A 147 -14.48 9.21 -2.75
CA GLY A 147 -15.31 8.05 -3.07
C GLY A 147 -14.58 6.70 -3.01
N MET A 148 -13.36 6.65 -2.46
CA MET A 148 -12.60 5.41 -2.17
C MET A 148 -11.93 5.45 -0.79
N GLY A 149 -11.93 6.61 -0.11
CA GLY A 149 -11.13 6.79 1.11
C GLY A 149 -9.66 6.47 0.86
N SER A 150 -9.06 5.63 1.71
CA SER A 150 -7.71 5.10 1.55
C SER A 150 -7.69 3.59 1.22
N PHE A 151 -8.85 2.99 0.89
CA PHE A 151 -9.00 1.55 0.67
C PHE A 151 -8.90 1.21 -0.81
N PHE A 152 -7.67 1.31 -1.32
CA PHE A 152 -7.34 1.02 -2.72
C PHE A 152 -5.91 0.53 -2.88
N ARG A 153 -5.66 -0.07 -4.04
CA ARG A 153 -4.34 -0.39 -4.58
C ARG A 153 -3.98 0.60 -5.68
N LEU A 154 -2.77 1.13 -5.66
CA LEU A 154 -2.24 1.98 -6.73
C LEU A 154 -1.41 1.16 -7.71
N ASN A 155 -1.62 1.41 -8.98
CA ASN A 155 -0.79 0.96 -10.08
C ASN A 155 -0.38 2.16 -10.93
N ALA A 156 0.83 2.15 -11.48
CA ALA A 156 1.24 3.17 -12.43
C ALA A 156 2.12 2.58 -13.53
N PHE A 157 2.04 3.20 -14.72
CA PHE A 157 2.69 2.72 -15.92
C PHE A 157 3.25 3.90 -16.72
N TYR A 158 4.49 3.79 -17.16
CA TYR A 158 5.01 4.66 -18.20
C TYR A 158 4.32 4.35 -19.54
N SER A 159 4.10 5.39 -20.35
CA SER A 159 3.60 5.27 -21.72
C SER A 159 4.27 6.29 -22.65
N ASP A 160 4.36 5.98 -23.94
CA ASP A 160 4.73 6.91 -24.99
C ASP A 160 3.55 7.77 -25.48
N LEU A 161 2.40 7.64 -24.81
CA LEU A 161 1.23 8.48 -25.07
C LEU A 161 1.59 9.95 -24.85
N PRO A 162 1.46 10.83 -25.89
CA PRO A 162 1.75 12.25 -25.74
C PRO A 162 0.71 12.93 -24.85
N LEU A 163 1.18 13.87 -24.04
CA LEU A 163 0.35 14.69 -23.17
C LEU A 163 0.35 16.13 -23.70
N LEU A 164 -0.83 16.65 -24.07
CA LEU A 164 -1.00 18.00 -24.59
C LEU A 164 -1.00 19.04 -23.46
N GLU A 165 -1.59 18.69 -22.32
CA GLU A 165 -1.66 19.54 -21.13
C GLU A 165 -1.26 18.73 -19.91
N ASP A 166 -0.36 19.27 -19.10
CA ASP A 166 0.06 18.65 -17.84
C ASP A 166 -0.77 19.23 -16.71
N THR A 167 -1.65 18.41 -16.15
CA THR A 167 -2.54 18.78 -15.04
C THR A 167 -1.93 18.50 -13.67
N GLY A 168 -0.60 18.32 -13.61
CA GLY A 168 0.10 18.04 -12.36
C GLY A 168 -0.16 19.08 -11.28
N HIS A 169 -0.31 18.63 -10.05
CA HIS A 169 -0.58 19.44 -8.87
C HIS A 169 0.61 19.44 -7.93
N LYS A 170 0.73 20.50 -7.11
CA LYS A 170 1.64 20.48 -5.97
C LYS A 170 1.12 19.51 -4.91
N HIS A 171 2.03 19.03 -4.09
CA HIS A 171 1.70 18.26 -2.89
C HIS A 171 0.54 18.94 -2.12
N LYS A 172 -0.51 18.16 -1.84
CA LYS A 172 -1.69 18.65 -1.12
C LYS A 172 -2.06 17.70 0.02
N THR A 173 -2.21 18.27 1.20
CA THR A 173 -2.82 17.60 2.36
C THR A 173 -4.30 17.98 2.40
N MET A 174 -5.15 17.03 2.75
CA MET A 174 -6.59 17.27 2.88
C MET A 174 -6.84 18.41 3.89
N GLU A 175 -7.61 19.39 3.50
CA GLU A 175 -7.95 20.55 4.34
C GLU A 175 -8.63 20.15 5.65
N ARG A 176 -9.46 19.11 5.59
CA ARG A 176 -10.14 18.54 6.77
C ARG A 176 -9.20 18.01 7.85
N CYS A 177 -7.95 17.71 7.52
CA CYS A 177 -6.96 17.27 8.50
C CYS A 177 -6.50 18.37 9.45
N HIS A 178 -6.65 19.65 9.10
CA HIS A 178 -6.19 20.78 9.91
C HIS A 178 -6.88 20.87 11.27
N HIS A 179 -8.10 20.36 11.38
CA HIS A 179 -8.90 20.38 12.61
C HIS A 179 -9.20 18.97 13.13
N CYS A 180 -8.49 17.95 12.62
CA CYS A 180 -8.72 16.55 12.96
C CYS A 180 -7.46 15.91 13.54
N SER A 181 -7.59 15.30 14.73
CA SER A 181 -6.51 14.57 15.39
C SER A 181 -6.76 13.06 15.51
N ALA A 182 -7.81 12.52 14.85
CA ALA A 182 -8.25 11.14 15.04
C ALA A 182 -7.10 10.11 14.82
N CYS A 183 -6.36 10.22 13.72
CA CYS A 183 -5.26 9.29 13.43
C CYS A 183 -4.05 9.49 14.36
N ILE A 184 -3.79 10.72 14.83
CA ILE A 184 -2.73 11.01 15.80
C ILE A 184 -3.05 10.32 17.13
N ASN A 185 -4.28 10.49 17.63
CA ASN A 185 -4.73 9.93 18.91
C ASN A 185 -4.79 8.39 18.87
N ALA A 186 -5.20 7.82 17.75
CA ALA A 186 -5.32 6.37 17.56
C ALA A 186 -3.99 5.66 17.31
N CYS A 187 -2.91 6.39 17.00
CA CYS A 187 -1.60 5.79 16.76
C CYS A 187 -0.94 5.37 18.07
N PRO A 188 -0.84 4.06 18.40
CA PRO A 188 -0.32 3.63 19.69
C PRO A 188 1.17 3.93 19.84
N THR A 189 1.91 3.94 18.74
CA THR A 189 3.36 4.19 18.71
C THR A 189 3.72 5.68 18.59
N LYS A 190 2.71 6.56 18.49
CA LYS A 190 2.89 8.01 18.27
C LYS A 190 3.77 8.32 17.04
N ALA A 191 3.64 7.52 16.00
CA ALA A 191 4.36 7.73 14.74
C ALA A 191 3.83 8.94 13.95
N ILE A 192 2.59 9.38 14.20
CA ILE A 192 1.94 10.49 13.51
C ILE A 192 2.00 11.73 14.41
N SER A 193 2.45 12.86 13.86
CA SER A 193 2.57 14.14 14.56
C SER A 193 1.84 15.25 13.82
N SER A 194 1.34 16.26 14.54
CA SER A 194 0.80 17.49 13.97
C SER A 194 1.89 18.46 13.48
N GLU A 195 3.11 18.30 13.99
CA GLU A 195 4.24 19.24 13.76
C GLU A 195 4.96 19.02 12.44
N ARG A 196 4.75 17.86 11.80
CA ARG A 196 5.43 17.51 10.56
C ARG A 196 4.54 16.71 9.62
N PHE A 197 4.79 16.87 8.32
CA PHE A 197 4.08 16.13 7.28
C PHE A 197 4.43 14.63 7.26
N LEU A 198 5.73 14.31 7.26
CA LEU A 198 6.15 12.90 7.24
C LEU A 198 5.96 12.29 8.62
N LEU A 199 5.35 11.11 8.69
CA LEU A 199 5.30 10.34 9.93
C LEU A 199 6.72 9.92 10.39
N HIS A 200 6.86 9.58 11.67
CA HIS A 200 8.06 8.94 12.21
C HIS A 200 8.05 7.46 11.83
N ALA A 201 8.63 7.13 10.65
CA ALA A 201 8.58 5.78 10.11
C ALA A 201 9.19 4.75 11.07
N GLU A 202 10.27 5.12 11.75
CA GLU A 202 10.97 4.31 12.77
C GLU A 202 10.10 3.97 13.99
N ARG A 203 8.93 4.63 14.15
CA ARG A 203 7.93 4.32 15.16
C ARG A 203 6.71 3.60 14.59
N CYS A 204 6.53 3.63 13.27
CA CYS A 204 5.32 3.10 12.64
C CYS A 204 5.25 1.57 12.76
N LEU A 205 4.13 1.05 13.29
CA LEU A 205 3.92 -0.39 13.41
C LEU A 205 4.01 -1.11 12.04
N THR A 206 3.55 -0.49 10.96
CA THR A 206 3.71 -1.02 9.59
C THR A 206 5.17 -1.27 9.28
N PHE A 207 6.04 -0.31 9.56
CA PHE A 207 7.48 -0.42 9.29
C PHE A 207 8.12 -1.63 9.99
N HIS A 208 7.71 -1.88 11.24
CA HIS A 208 8.20 -3.02 12.02
C HIS A 208 7.56 -4.33 11.56
N ASN A 209 6.26 -4.33 11.23
CA ASN A 209 5.55 -5.53 10.75
C ASN A 209 6.06 -6.04 9.39
N GLU A 210 6.62 -5.16 8.57
CA GLU A 210 7.25 -5.53 7.30
C GLU A 210 8.74 -5.85 7.42
N SER A 211 9.37 -5.52 8.56
CA SER A 211 10.79 -5.76 8.79
C SER A 211 11.10 -7.23 9.03
N ARG A 212 12.24 -7.71 8.52
CA ARG A 212 12.78 -9.05 8.86
C ARG A 212 13.47 -9.10 10.22
N ARG A 213 13.69 -7.93 10.85
CA ARG A 213 14.30 -7.82 12.20
C ARG A 213 13.28 -8.18 13.27
N ASP A 214 13.76 -8.54 14.44
CA ASP A 214 12.91 -8.69 15.61
C ASP A 214 12.23 -7.38 15.99
N PHE A 215 11.12 -7.47 16.70
CA PHE A 215 10.47 -6.29 17.22
C PHE A 215 11.32 -5.63 18.30
N PRO A 216 11.47 -4.30 18.27
CA PRO A 216 12.16 -3.61 19.35
C PRO A 216 11.39 -3.77 20.66
N SER A 217 12.12 -3.81 21.80
CA SER A 217 11.56 -4.07 23.12
C SER A 217 10.47 -3.10 23.58
N TRP A 218 10.46 -1.87 23.02
CA TRP A 218 9.45 -0.86 23.35
C TRP A 218 8.12 -1.09 22.62
N LEU A 219 8.07 -1.98 21.63
CA LEU A 219 6.88 -2.20 20.83
C LEU A 219 5.99 -3.22 21.53
N ASP A 220 4.89 -2.72 22.11
CA ASP A 220 3.94 -3.54 22.83
C ASP A 220 3.24 -4.52 21.85
N PRO A 221 3.33 -5.82 22.10
CA PRO A 221 2.61 -6.82 21.30
C PRO A 221 1.10 -6.53 21.19
N ALA A 222 0.44 -5.94 22.19
CA ALA A 222 -0.99 -5.60 22.18
C ALA A 222 -1.39 -4.61 21.07
N TRP A 223 -0.45 -4.00 20.43
CA TRP A 223 -0.72 -3.11 19.29
C TRP A 223 -0.91 -3.86 17.97
N HIS A 224 -0.47 -5.12 17.90
CA HIS A 224 -0.59 -5.92 16.67
C HIS A 224 -2.03 -6.42 16.47
N HIS A 225 -2.50 -6.35 15.21
CA HIS A 225 -3.82 -6.85 14.80
C HIS A 225 -3.84 -7.26 13.32
N CYS A 226 -2.79 -6.89 12.57
CA CYS A 226 -2.63 -7.23 11.17
C CYS A 226 -1.61 -8.35 11.00
N LEU A 227 -1.82 -9.18 9.99
CA LEU A 227 -0.83 -10.17 9.55
C LEU A 227 0.42 -9.49 9.00
N VAL A 228 0.23 -8.37 8.30
CA VAL A 228 1.25 -7.44 7.81
C VAL A 228 0.70 -6.02 7.87
N GLY A 229 1.57 -5.01 8.02
CA GLY A 229 1.13 -3.61 8.06
C GLY A 229 0.38 -3.22 9.34
N CYS A 230 -0.45 -2.18 9.24
CA CYS A 230 -1.30 -1.66 10.31
C CYS A 230 -2.45 -0.84 9.70
N LEU A 231 -3.64 -0.92 10.29
CA LEU A 231 -4.83 -0.19 9.80
C LEU A 231 -5.34 0.87 10.78
N ARG A 232 -4.83 0.98 12.02
CA ARG A 232 -5.42 1.81 13.09
C ARG A 232 -5.72 3.24 12.66
N CYS A 233 -4.76 3.91 12.03
CA CYS A 233 -4.93 5.29 11.56
C CYS A 233 -5.88 5.42 10.36
N GLN A 234 -6.10 4.35 9.60
CA GLN A 234 -7.02 4.35 8.46
C GLN A 234 -8.45 4.05 8.90
N VAL A 235 -8.65 3.06 9.78
CA VAL A 235 -10.00 2.67 10.26
C VAL A 235 -10.65 3.81 11.05
N ILE A 236 -9.90 4.53 11.88
CA ILE A 236 -10.44 5.65 12.67
C ILE A 236 -10.72 6.90 11.82
N CYS A 237 -10.13 7.00 10.62
CA CYS A 237 -10.25 8.19 9.79
C CYS A 237 -11.69 8.40 9.32
N PRO A 238 -12.27 9.62 9.52
CA PRO A 238 -13.63 9.92 9.05
C PRO A 238 -13.81 9.73 7.53
N GLU A 239 -12.74 9.90 6.74
CA GLU A 239 -12.77 9.70 5.29
C GLU A 239 -12.97 8.23 4.88
N ASN A 240 -12.79 7.31 5.80
CA ASN A 240 -12.98 5.88 5.58
C ASN A 240 -14.27 5.33 6.21
N LYS A 241 -15.14 6.19 6.76
CA LYS A 241 -16.36 5.75 7.48
C LYS A 241 -17.23 4.79 6.64
N ASP A 242 -17.32 5.04 5.33
CA ASP A 242 -18.16 4.25 4.42
C ASP A 242 -17.44 2.99 3.87
N PHE A 243 -16.14 2.84 4.14
CA PHE A 243 -15.31 1.75 3.59
C PHE A 243 -14.77 0.82 4.68
N ARG A 244 -14.68 1.24 5.94
CA ARG A 244 -14.06 0.46 7.02
C ARG A 244 -14.78 -0.87 7.30
N GLU A 245 -16.06 -0.98 6.97
CA GLU A 245 -16.84 -2.20 7.10
C GLU A 245 -16.78 -3.09 5.84
N TRP A 246 -16.13 -2.62 4.78
CA TRP A 246 -15.91 -3.43 3.59
C TRP A 246 -14.79 -4.43 3.83
N VAL A 247 -15.19 -5.62 4.28
CA VAL A 247 -14.30 -6.70 4.70
C VAL A 247 -14.63 -7.97 3.95
N GLU A 248 -13.61 -8.63 3.39
CA GLU A 248 -13.73 -9.94 2.74
C GLU A 248 -13.02 -11.02 3.56
N ASN A 249 -13.73 -12.11 3.89
CA ASN A 249 -13.15 -13.31 4.49
C ASN A 249 -12.55 -14.17 3.37
N LYS A 250 -11.22 -14.32 3.32
CA LYS A 250 -10.57 -15.01 2.18
C LYS A 250 -10.00 -16.38 2.52
N ALA A 251 -9.47 -16.57 3.71
CA ALA A 251 -8.85 -17.84 4.07
C ALA A 251 -9.08 -18.22 5.52
N THR A 252 -9.15 -19.53 5.75
CA THR A 252 -9.12 -20.13 7.09
C THR A 252 -8.00 -21.17 7.11
N PHE A 253 -7.11 -21.05 8.11
CA PHE A 253 -6.05 -22.00 8.38
C PHE A 253 -6.47 -22.91 9.55
N SER A 254 -6.36 -24.21 9.33
CA SER A 254 -6.58 -25.21 10.39
C SER A 254 -5.51 -25.08 11.49
N GLU A 255 -5.69 -25.75 12.62
CA GLU A 255 -4.71 -25.75 13.69
C GLU A 255 -3.36 -26.29 13.26
N ALA A 256 -3.35 -27.39 12.51
CA ALA A 256 -2.12 -27.95 11.93
C ALA A 256 -1.43 -27.00 10.96
N GLU A 257 -2.20 -26.32 10.08
CA GLU A 257 -1.64 -25.32 9.15
C GLU A 257 -1.10 -24.09 9.90
N THR A 258 -1.78 -23.66 10.94
CA THR A 258 -1.36 -22.53 11.80
C THR A 258 -0.05 -22.87 12.53
N SER A 259 0.06 -24.09 13.08
CA SER A 259 1.28 -24.55 13.74
C SER A 259 2.47 -24.52 12.78
N LEU A 260 2.32 -25.03 11.56
CA LEU A 260 3.38 -25.03 10.55
C LEU A 260 3.86 -23.61 10.20
N LEU A 261 2.95 -22.64 10.14
CA LEU A 261 3.30 -21.22 9.92
C LEU A 261 4.04 -20.62 11.12
N LEU A 262 3.61 -20.97 12.35
CA LEU A 262 4.26 -20.54 13.59
C LEU A 262 5.65 -21.16 13.76
N ASP A 263 5.87 -22.36 13.25
CA ASP A 263 7.17 -23.08 13.29
C ASP A 263 8.16 -22.58 12.25
N ARG A 264 7.81 -21.52 11.48
CA ARG A 264 8.66 -20.88 10.49
C ARG A 264 9.17 -21.85 9.41
N LEU A 265 8.30 -22.69 8.87
CA LEU A 265 8.69 -23.59 7.80
C LEU A 265 9.22 -22.79 6.59
N PRO A 266 10.38 -23.21 6.05
CA PRO A 266 10.90 -22.59 4.84
C PRO A 266 10.01 -22.92 3.63
N LYS A 267 10.09 -22.09 2.59
CA LYS A 267 9.20 -22.15 1.42
C LYS A 267 9.20 -23.51 0.74
N ASP A 268 10.37 -24.14 0.62
CA ASP A 268 10.57 -25.45 -0.02
C ASP A 268 9.95 -26.63 0.75
N ARG A 269 9.60 -26.44 2.02
CA ARG A 269 8.92 -27.42 2.88
C ARG A 269 7.47 -27.09 3.15
N LEU A 270 6.97 -26.00 2.57
CA LEU A 270 5.61 -25.56 2.81
C LEU A 270 4.62 -26.47 2.07
N PRO A 271 3.60 -27.06 2.76
CA PRO A 271 2.57 -27.85 2.08
C PRO A 271 1.85 -27.02 1.00
N ALA A 272 1.64 -27.62 -0.18
CA ALA A 272 1.04 -26.93 -1.34
C ALA A 272 -0.30 -26.23 -1.02
N ARG A 273 -1.11 -26.77 -0.10
CA ARG A 273 -2.36 -26.15 0.34
C ARG A 273 -2.14 -24.83 1.09
N ILE A 274 -1.07 -24.72 1.89
CA ILE A 274 -0.70 -23.50 2.62
C ILE A 274 -0.13 -22.49 1.62
N GLU A 275 0.77 -22.94 0.76
CA GLU A 275 1.35 -22.11 -0.30
C GLU A 275 0.26 -21.50 -1.18
N LYS A 276 -0.73 -22.29 -1.60
CA LYS A 276 -1.90 -21.81 -2.37
C LYS A 276 -2.64 -20.70 -1.63
N LYS A 277 -3.00 -20.91 -0.35
CA LYS A 277 -3.68 -19.89 0.47
C LYS A 277 -2.86 -18.61 0.61
N LEU A 278 -1.55 -18.73 0.86
CA LEU A 278 -0.68 -17.55 0.98
C LEU A 278 -0.50 -16.82 -0.34
N ASN A 279 -0.45 -17.52 -1.47
CA ASN A 279 -0.44 -16.89 -2.80
C ASN A 279 -1.74 -16.13 -3.09
N GLU A 280 -2.91 -16.73 -2.78
CA GLU A 280 -4.22 -16.08 -2.92
C GLU A 280 -4.37 -14.84 -2.02
N LEU A 281 -3.65 -14.81 -0.89
CA LEU A 281 -3.58 -13.69 0.04
C LEU A 281 -2.48 -12.68 -0.29
N TYR A 282 -1.60 -12.96 -1.27
CA TYR A 282 -0.40 -12.16 -1.57
C TYR A 282 0.59 -12.07 -0.40
N MET A 283 0.65 -13.13 0.42
CA MET A 283 1.46 -13.16 1.64
C MET A 283 2.74 -13.99 1.52
N MET A 284 3.01 -14.59 0.35
CA MET A 284 4.25 -15.37 0.14
C MET A 284 5.53 -14.54 0.27
N GLU A 285 5.51 -13.28 -0.13
CA GLU A 285 6.64 -12.36 0.03
C GLU A 285 6.96 -12.05 1.51
N TYR A 286 5.97 -12.22 2.39
CA TYR A 286 6.06 -11.99 3.83
C TYR A 286 6.27 -13.28 4.65
N LEU A 287 6.40 -14.44 4.01
CA LEU A 287 6.48 -15.76 4.69
C LEU A 287 7.49 -15.79 5.84
N GLU A 288 8.66 -15.18 5.65
CA GLU A 288 9.74 -15.16 6.65
C GLU A 288 9.36 -14.43 7.95
N ILE A 289 8.42 -13.51 7.89
CA ILE A 289 8.00 -12.68 9.05
C ILE A 289 6.64 -13.06 9.61
N LEU A 290 5.84 -13.88 8.90
CA LEU A 290 4.49 -14.23 9.32
C LEU A 290 4.47 -14.85 10.71
N HIS A 291 5.37 -15.82 11.01
CA HIS A 291 5.46 -16.48 12.31
C HIS A 291 5.58 -15.49 13.47
N ARG A 292 6.43 -14.46 13.33
CA ARG A 292 6.67 -13.42 14.32
C ARG A 292 5.42 -12.53 14.50
N ASN A 293 4.86 -12.05 13.38
CA ASN A 293 3.68 -11.20 13.40
C ASN A 293 2.45 -11.94 13.98
N MET A 294 2.27 -13.21 13.59
CA MET A 294 1.20 -14.06 14.13
C MET A 294 1.37 -14.27 15.63
N ARG A 295 2.57 -14.59 16.13
CA ARG A 295 2.83 -14.75 17.57
C ARG A 295 2.51 -13.48 18.35
N ALA A 296 2.83 -12.30 17.82
CA ALA A 296 2.51 -11.03 18.45
C ALA A 296 0.99 -10.84 18.61
N VAL A 297 0.18 -11.22 17.62
CA VAL A 297 -1.29 -11.16 17.73
C VAL A 297 -1.84 -12.25 18.64
N ILE A 298 -1.33 -13.49 18.56
CA ILE A 298 -1.80 -14.64 19.35
C ILE A 298 -1.53 -14.44 20.83
N ASN A 299 -0.34 -13.95 21.19
CA ASN A 299 0.04 -13.79 22.59
C ASN A 299 -0.67 -12.64 23.29
N ASN A 300 -1.31 -11.73 22.54
CA ASN A 300 -2.11 -10.63 23.09
C ASN A 300 -3.56 -10.99 23.35
N GLY A 301 -3.99 -12.12 22.86
CA GLY A 301 -5.36 -12.52 23.00
C GLY A 301 -5.66 -12.98 24.42
N ASP A 302 -6.20 -12.13 25.24
CA ASP A 302 -7.37 -12.53 26.02
C ASP A 302 -8.42 -12.92 24.99
N TYR A 303 -8.62 -14.24 24.86
CA TYR A 303 -9.59 -14.84 23.94
C TYR A 303 -11.02 -14.60 24.47
N SER A 304 -11.44 -13.33 24.57
CA SER A 304 -12.82 -12.95 24.88
C SER A 304 -13.68 -12.91 23.62
#